data_c43c35ce5eb43d03331cca56bb8230cb
#
_entry.id   c43c35ce5eb43d03331cca56bb8230cb
#
_cell.length_a   1.000
_cell.length_b   1.000
_cell.length_c   1.000
_cell.angle_alpha   90.00
_cell.angle_beta   90.00
_cell.angle_gamma   90.00
#
_symmetry.space_group_name_H-M   'P 1'
#
loop_
_entity.id
_entity.type
_entity.pdbx_description
1 polymer ?
#
loop_
_entity_poly.entity_id
_entity_poly.type
_entity_poly.pdbx_seq_one_letter_code
_entity_poly.pdbx_strand_id
1 'polypeptide(L)'
;MNLKGCMAVWAVLAIGGYALQSCNTAPVKEVWLDELGQDSCYVQDWGTVEINRSVVLTPLTVNGIVYERGLGAHSISRILYDLKSEAVSISGLAGADDNNRFAGKLQFKIVGDQKELWKSGVMKKGDPVKEFNVSMKGVDKVLLLVEECGDGIMYDHADWLNVKIETRGDVKPVRAWAKPIAKEKYILTPPAPEVPVINNPLVFGVRPGSPFLWSIMATGDRPMIFEAKGLPEGVRLDEKTGRFTGKAMKEGDYNVLLKATNSKGTAEKEVTVKVGGEIALTPSMGWNSWNCWGLSVDDQKVRDAARMMSEKLHAYGWEYINIDDGWEAPERTKGGEKLFY
;
A
#
# COMPACT_ATOMS: atom_id res chain seq x y z
N MET A 1 -2.57 27.75 95.10
CA MET A 1 -3.44 26.56 94.88
C MET A 1 -3.16 26.05 93.51
N ASN A 2 -2.60 24.89 93.48
CA ASN A 2 -2.08 24.20 92.27
C ASN A 2 -3.19 23.64 91.40
N LEU A 3 -3.00 23.77 90.09
CA LEU A 3 -3.60 22.83 89.09
C LEU A 3 -2.62 22.61 87.94
N LYS A 4 -2.16 21.38 87.90
CA LYS A 4 -1.28 20.82 86.86
C LYS A 4 -2.09 20.55 85.62
N GLY A 5 -1.67 21.09 84.48
CA GLY A 5 -2.20 20.75 83.18
C GLY A 5 -1.35 19.67 82.52
N CYS A 6 -1.96 18.55 82.08
CA CYS A 6 -1.36 17.53 81.33
C CYS A 6 -1.22 17.92 79.84
N MET A 7 0.00 17.91 79.36
CA MET A 7 0.26 17.98 77.91
C MET A 7 0.12 16.52 77.30
N ALA A 8 -0.81 16.35 76.40
CA ALA A 8 -0.90 15.15 75.57
C ALA A 8 -0.07 15.37 74.30
N VAL A 9 0.97 14.57 74.16
CA VAL A 9 1.81 14.51 72.95
C VAL A 9 1.10 13.60 71.92
N TRP A 10 0.69 14.14 70.80
CA TRP A 10 0.23 13.35 69.65
C TRP A 10 1.43 12.96 68.83
N ALA A 11 1.76 11.66 68.79
CA ALA A 11 2.72 11.09 67.84
C ALA A 11 2.01 10.86 66.50
N VAL A 12 2.42 11.61 65.47
CA VAL A 12 1.98 11.33 64.07
C VAL A 12 2.85 10.22 63.54
N LEU A 13 2.26 9.02 63.37
CA LEU A 13 2.86 7.95 62.61
C LEU A 13 2.72 8.24 61.11
N ALA A 14 3.82 8.63 60.48
CA ALA A 14 3.94 8.70 59.03
C ALA A 14 4.07 7.26 58.48
N ILE A 15 2.98 6.70 57.98
CA ILE A 15 2.99 5.46 57.20
C ILE A 15 3.55 5.80 55.83
N GLY A 16 4.83 5.58 55.62
CA GLY A 16 5.47 5.60 54.31
C GLY A 16 4.92 4.48 53.44
N GLY A 17 4.02 4.81 52.54
CA GLY A 17 3.55 3.87 51.50
C GLY A 17 4.69 3.53 50.55
N TYR A 18 5.38 2.45 50.73
CA TYR A 18 6.20 1.84 49.69
C TYR A 18 5.25 1.35 48.59
N ALA A 19 5.23 2.04 47.47
CA ALA A 19 4.63 1.52 46.28
C ALA A 19 5.44 0.26 45.86
N LEU A 20 4.90 -0.91 46.15
CA LEU A 20 5.41 -2.16 45.58
C LEU A 20 5.23 -2.08 44.08
N GLN A 21 6.30 -1.76 43.35
CA GLN A 21 6.36 -2.03 41.93
C GLN A 21 6.14 -3.52 41.77
N SER A 22 4.97 -3.90 41.22
CA SER A 22 4.71 -5.30 40.88
C SER A 22 5.72 -5.71 39.82
N CYS A 23 6.73 -6.49 40.21
CA CYS A 23 7.53 -7.22 39.24
C CYS A 23 6.56 -8.10 38.46
N ASN A 24 6.44 -7.84 37.15
CA ASN A 24 5.70 -8.72 36.26
C ASN A 24 6.33 -10.11 36.32
N THR A 25 5.67 -11.04 37.03
CA THR A 25 6.18 -12.39 37.33
C THR A 25 5.84 -13.41 36.24
N ALA A 26 5.19 -12.96 35.14
CA ALA A 26 4.87 -13.83 34.00
C ALA A 26 6.16 -14.44 33.41
N PRO A 27 6.18 -15.72 33.04
CA PRO A 27 7.32 -16.33 32.39
C PRO A 27 7.59 -15.68 31.04
N VAL A 28 8.85 -15.56 30.68
CA VAL A 28 9.25 -15.08 29.34
C VAL A 28 8.93 -16.18 28.34
N LYS A 29 8.27 -15.81 27.25
CA LYS A 29 7.98 -16.68 26.10
C LYS A 29 8.62 -16.11 24.83
N GLU A 30 8.89 -16.96 23.87
CA GLU A 30 9.34 -16.56 22.52
C GLU A 30 8.12 -16.41 21.61
N VAL A 31 8.11 -15.36 20.80
CA VAL A 31 7.13 -15.10 19.74
C VAL A 31 7.89 -14.89 18.44
N TRP A 32 7.69 -15.74 17.47
CA TRP A 32 8.28 -15.65 16.15
C TRP A 32 7.47 -14.72 15.26
N LEU A 33 8.10 -13.82 14.54
CA LEU A 33 7.39 -12.82 13.74
C LEU A 33 6.70 -13.41 12.51
N ASP A 34 7.22 -14.49 11.96
CA ASP A 34 6.59 -15.22 10.84
C ASP A 34 5.33 -16.01 11.25
N GLU A 35 5.07 -16.18 12.55
CA GLU A 35 3.83 -16.77 13.08
C GLU A 35 2.72 -15.74 13.30
N LEU A 36 3.04 -14.46 13.20
CA LEU A 36 2.08 -13.37 13.32
C LEU A 36 1.57 -12.98 11.92
N GLY A 37 0.26 -12.78 11.79
CA GLY A 37 -0.32 -12.28 10.53
C GLY A 37 0.25 -10.91 10.19
N GLN A 38 0.65 -10.71 8.92
CA GLN A 38 1.28 -9.46 8.47
C GLN A 38 0.29 -8.51 7.78
N ASP A 39 -0.95 -8.95 7.54
CA ASP A 39 -1.98 -8.30 6.72
C ASP A 39 -2.30 -6.91 7.16
N SER A 40 -1.71 -6.01 7.38
CA SER A 40 -2.00 -4.62 7.77
C SER A 40 -0.94 -3.98 8.67
N CYS A 41 0.08 -4.73 9.07
CA CYS A 41 1.10 -4.19 9.97
C CYS A 41 2.27 -3.51 9.23
N TYR A 42 2.26 -3.53 7.90
CA TYR A 42 3.35 -2.94 7.14
C TYR A 42 2.90 -1.88 6.14
N VAL A 43 3.84 -1.03 5.76
CA VAL A 43 3.80 -0.15 4.58
C VAL A 43 5.10 -0.36 3.83
N GLN A 44 5.02 -0.59 2.52
CA GLN A 44 6.16 -0.88 1.66
C GLN A 44 6.00 -0.18 0.31
N ASP A 45 7.08 0.26 -0.30
CA ASP A 45 7.03 0.99 -1.56
C ASP A 45 6.79 0.07 -2.77
N TRP A 46 7.26 -1.16 -2.71
CA TRP A 46 7.07 -2.14 -3.79
C TRP A 46 6.85 -3.55 -3.24
N GLY A 47 5.92 -4.29 -3.85
CA GLY A 47 5.58 -5.65 -3.45
C GLY A 47 4.82 -5.73 -2.12
N THR A 48 4.78 -6.92 -1.54
CA THR A 48 4.20 -7.22 -0.22
C THR A 48 5.26 -7.81 0.69
N VAL A 49 5.08 -7.64 2.00
CA VAL A 49 5.89 -8.39 2.98
C VAL A 49 5.43 -9.84 2.96
N GLU A 50 6.36 -10.74 2.65
CA GLU A 50 6.08 -12.16 2.50
C GLU A 50 6.57 -12.96 3.71
N ILE A 51 5.78 -13.95 4.14
CA ILE A 51 6.13 -14.84 5.26
C ILE A 51 6.89 -16.05 4.72
N ASN A 52 8.10 -16.30 5.25
CA ASN A 52 8.96 -17.43 4.91
C ASN A 52 9.31 -17.52 3.42
N ARG A 53 9.23 -16.40 2.73
CA ARG A 53 9.61 -16.21 1.32
C ARG A 53 10.19 -14.83 1.13
N SER A 54 11.01 -14.67 0.09
CA SER A 54 11.45 -13.36 -0.36
C SER A 54 10.28 -12.55 -0.96
N VAL A 55 10.45 -11.27 -1.14
CA VAL A 55 9.45 -10.37 -1.76
C VAL A 55 9.06 -10.81 -3.19
N VAL A 56 9.87 -11.62 -3.85
CA VAL A 56 9.60 -12.21 -5.18
C VAL A 56 9.18 -13.68 -5.10
N LEU A 57 8.70 -14.13 -3.95
CA LEU A 57 8.12 -15.46 -3.69
C LEU A 57 9.11 -16.64 -3.84
N THR A 58 10.39 -16.40 -3.83
CA THR A 58 11.44 -17.43 -3.80
C THR A 58 11.85 -17.75 -2.36
N PRO A 59 12.59 -18.83 -2.09
CA PRO A 59 13.16 -19.08 -0.76
C PRO A 59 14.02 -17.91 -0.30
N LEU A 60 13.92 -17.52 0.97
CA LEU A 60 14.79 -16.55 1.61
C LEU A 60 16.24 -17.00 1.49
N THR A 61 17.07 -16.27 0.76
CA THR A 61 18.44 -16.71 0.46
C THR A 61 19.39 -15.52 0.58
N VAL A 62 20.34 -15.60 1.50
CA VAL A 62 21.35 -14.54 1.72
C VAL A 62 22.73 -15.16 1.73
N ASN A 63 23.63 -14.63 0.91
CA ASN A 63 25.01 -15.09 0.75
C ASN A 63 25.11 -16.61 0.53
N GLY A 64 24.25 -17.16 -0.33
CA GLY A 64 24.17 -18.57 -0.67
C GLY A 64 23.53 -19.48 0.38
N ILE A 65 23.06 -18.95 1.50
CA ILE A 65 22.42 -19.72 2.58
C ILE A 65 20.90 -19.52 2.51
N VAL A 66 20.16 -20.64 2.48
CA VAL A 66 18.70 -20.65 2.51
C VAL A 66 18.22 -20.65 3.97
N TYR A 67 17.21 -19.82 4.25
CA TYR A 67 16.58 -19.72 5.57
C TYR A 67 15.11 -20.14 5.47
N GLU A 68 14.66 -20.93 6.42
CA GLU A 68 13.28 -21.44 6.44
C GLU A 68 12.28 -20.42 7.02
N ARG A 69 12.74 -19.53 7.89
CA ARG A 69 11.89 -18.58 8.63
C ARG A 69 12.34 -17.15 8.42
N GLY A 70 11.37 -16.29 8.18
CA GLY A 70 11.63 -14.85 8.10
C GLY A 70 10.53 -14.07 7.41
N LEU A 71 10.82 -12.81 7.15
CA LEU A 71 9.95 -11.88 6.44
C LEU A 71 10.73 -11.30 5.27
N GLY A 72 10.33 -11.63 4.05
CA GLY A 72 10.84 -11.00 2.85
C GLY A 72 10.20 -9.64 2.65
N ALA A 73 11.00 -8.63 2.43
CA ALA A 73 10.59 -7.24 2.30
C ALA A 73 11.33 -6.54 1.15
N HIS A 74 10.95 -5.31 0.87
CA HIS A 74 11.62 -4.44 -0.11
C HIS A 74 11.77 -3.03 0.46
N SER A 75 12.85 -2.33 0.16
CA SER A 75 12.95 -0.92 0.58
C SER A 75 11.91 -0.06 -0.17
N ILE A 76 11.26 0.91 0.41
CA ILE A 76 11.28 1.28 1.82
C ILE A 76 10.17 0.50 2.51
N SER A 77 10.52 -0.32 3.49
CA SER A 77 9.55 -1.14 4.23
C SER A 77 9.50 -0.74 5.69
N ARG A 78 8.29 -0.71 6.25
CA ARG A 78 8.00 -0.45 7.66
C ARG A 78 7.05 -1.51 8.18
N ILE A 79 7.49 -2.31 9.15
CA ILE A 79 6.68 -3.34 9.80
C ILE A 79 6.63 -3.01 11.28
N LEU A 80 5.42 -2.83 11.83
CA LEU A 80 5.22 -2.30 13.18
C LEU A 80 4.52 -3.31 14.09
N TYR A 81 5.06 -3.49 15.29
CA TYR A 81 4.47 -4.32 16.34
C TYR A 81 4.26 -3.54 17.64
N ASP A 82 3.14 -3.79 18.29
CA ASP A 82 2.82 -3.33 19.65
C ASP A 82 3.34 -4.37 20.65
N LEU A 83 4.21 -3.95 21.53
CA LEU A 83 4.85 -4.76 22.58
C LEU A 83 4.29 -4.48 23.97
N LYS A 84 3.50 -3.44 24.15
CA LYS A 84 2.93 -2.97 25.42
C LYS A 84 3.94 -2.85 26.54
N SER A 85 5.18 -2.53 26.21
CA SER A 85 6.32 -2.44 27.14
C SER A 85 6.62 -3.74 27.90
N GLU A 86 6.13 -4.90 27.43
CA GLU A 86 6.28 -6.21 28.08
C GLU A 86 7.38 -7.08 27.44
N ALA A 87 7.94 -6.64 26.32
CA ALA A 87 9.04 -7.33 25.66
C ALA A 87 10.38 -7.13 26.38
N VAL A 88 11.19 -8.18 26.34
CA VAL A 88 12.54 -8.22 26.92
C VAL A 88 13.57 -7.90 25.83
N SER A 89 13.51 -8.61 24.71
CA SER A 89 14.46 -8.48 23.60
C SER A 89 13.80 -8.82 22.27
N ILE A 90 14.42 -8.34 21.18
CA ILE A 90 14.21 -8.81 19.82
C ILE A 90 15.55 -9.29 19.27
N SER A 91 15.58 -10.46 18.65
CA SER A 91 16.77 -11.03 18.05
C SER A 91 16.50 -11.67 16.70
N GLY A 92 17.52 -11.79 15.87
CA GLY A 92 17.43 -12.35 14.53
C GLY A 92 18.61 -11.95 13.65
N LEU A 93 18.43 -12.11 12.35
CA LEU A 93 19.40 -11.75 11.32
C LEU A 93 18.73 -10.83 10.28
N ALA A 94 19.54 -10.02 9.61
CA ALA A 94 19.11 -9.18 8.50
C ALA A 94 20.07 -9.36 7.30
N GLY A 95 19.53 -9.43 6.09
CA GLY A 95 20.36 -9.65 4.90
C GLY A 95 19.70 -9.17 3.61
N ALA A 96 20.54 -8.74 2.65
CA ALA A 96 20.08 -8.47 1.29
C ALA A 96 19.90 -9.80 0.55
N ASP A 97 18.68 -10.02 0.00
CA ASP A 97 18.32 -11.28 -0.67
C ASP A 97 19.14 -11.51 -1.95
N ASP A 98 19.55 -12.76 -2.18
CA ASP A 98 20.36 -13.16 -3.36
C ASP A 98 19.57 -13.16 -4.66
N ASN A 99 18.23 -13.14 -4.64
CA ASN A 99 17.39 -13.08 -5.84
C ASN A 99 17.36 -11.69 -6.48
N ASN A 100 18.03 -10.72 -5.89
CA ASN A 100 18.33 -9.46 -6.55
C ASN A 100 19.13 -9.69 -7.84
N ARG A 101 18.62 -9.21 -8.98
CA ARG A 101 19.36 -9.29 -10.26
C ARG A 101 20.62 -8.42 -10.22
N PHE A 102 20.56 -7.28 -9.55
CA PHE A 102 21.66 -6.34 -9.36
C PHE A 102 21.84 -6.04 -7.87
N ALA A 103 22.94 -5.41 -7.49
CA ALA A 103 23.26 -5.09 -6.11
C ALA A 103 22.70 -3.70 -5.74
N GLY A 104 21.42 -3.63 -5.39
CA GLY A 104 20.85 -2.45 -4.71
C GLY A 104 21.50 -2.28 -3.33
N LYS A 105 21.46 -1.06 -2.79
CA LYS A 105 22.01 -0.74 -1.47
C LYS A 105 20.88 -0.43 -0.49
N LEU A 106 20.80 -1.21 0.53
CA LEU A 106 19.76 -1.08 1.56
C LEU A 106 20.36 -1.08 2.98
N GLN A 107 19.58 -0.64 3.94
CA GLN A 107 19.96 -0.66 5.35
C GLN A 107 18.77 -1.07 6.20
N PHE A 108 19.03 -1.96 7.16
CA PHE A 108 18.05 -2.36 8.15
C PHE A 108 18.19 -1.53 9.42
N LYS A 109 17.05 -1.19 10.04
CA LYS A 109 17.00 -0.54 11.35
C LYS A 109 15.93 -1.14 12.23
N ILE A 110 16.20 -1.18 13.52
CA ILE A 110 15.22 -1.46 14.55
C ILE A 110 15.00 -0.18 15.35
N VAL A 111 13.76 0.30 15.38
CA VAL A 111 13.37 1.55 16.02
C VAL A 111 12.33 1.26 17.10
N GLY A 112 12.64 1.57 18.34
CA GLY A 112 11.73 1.46 19.48
C GLY A 112 11.25 2.85 19.91
N ASP A 113 9.93 3.08 19.94
CA ASP A 113 9.31 4.34 20.34
C ASP A 113 9.99 5.60 19.74
N GLN A 114 10.24 5.53 18.41
CA GLN A 114 10.88 6.57 17.59
C GLN A 114 12.41 6.71 17.80
N LYS A 115 13.04 5.89 18.62
CA LYS A 115 14.49 5.88 18.82
C LYS A 115 15.13 4.76 18.03
N GLU A 116 16.17 5.05 17.23
CA GLU A 116 17.00 4.01 16.60
C GLU A 116 17.74 3.21 17.68
N LEU A 117 17.46 1.91 17.74
CA LEU A 117 18.07 1.00 18.72
C LEU A 117 19.17 0.15 18.08
N TRP A 118 19.06 -0.13 16.78
CA TRP A 118 20.05 -0.89 16.03
C TRP A 118 19.98 -0.54 14.54
N LYS A 119 21.11 -0.69 13.84
CA LYS A 119 21.22 -0.62 12.38
C LYS A 119 22.29 -1.56 11.83
N SER A 120 22.07 -2.10 10.66
CA SER A 120 23.00 -3.00 9.96
C SER A 120 24.23 -2.29 9.37
N GLY A 121 24.12 -0.98 9.09
CA GLY A 121 24.93 -0.32 8.08
C GLY A 121 24.44 -0.65 6.67
N VAL A 122 25.08 -0.09 5.65
CA VAL A 122 24.73 -0.35 4.25
C VAL A 122 25.06 -1.79 3.91
N MET A 123 24.09 -2.49 3.28
CA MET A 123 24.21 -3.87 2.82
C MET A 123 23.81 -3.96 1.35
N LYS A 124 24.31 -4.98 0.69
CA LYS A 124 24.00 -5.33 -0.71
C LYS A 124 24.05 -6.85 -0.89
N LYS A 125 23.51 -7.34 -2.00
CA LYS A 125 23.62 -8.75 -2.40
C LYS A 125 25.04 -9.29 -2.26
N GLY A 126 25.17 -10.47 -1.65
CA GLY A 126 26.44 -11.15 -1.40
C GLY A 126 27.15 -10.75 -0.10
N ASP A 127 26.64 -9.74 0.61
CA ASP A 127 27.14 -9.43 1.95
C ASP A 127 26.64 -10.49 2.95
N PRO A 128 27.43 -10.84 3.98
CA PRO A 128 26.98 -11.74 5.03
C PRO A 128 25.84 -11.11 5.83
N VAL A 129 24.95 -11.95 6.38
CA VAL A 129 23.89 -11.49 7.30
C VAL A 129 24.46 -10.69 8.47
N LYS A 130 23.68 -9.75 8.97
CA LYS A 130 23.95 -9.01 10.20
C LYS A 130 23.07 -9.54 11.32
N GLU A 131 23.70 -10.08 12.34
CA GLU A 131 23.02 -10.50 13.58
C GLU A 131 22.63 -9.30 14.42
N PHE A 132 21.49 -9.41 15.07
CA PHE A 132 21.05 -8.45 16.08
C PHE A 132 20.44 -9.14 17.30
N ASN A 133 20.67 -8.54 18.45
CA ASN A 133 20.01 -8.86 19.71
C ASN A 133 19.86 -7.54 20.48
N VAL A 134 18.63 -7.02 20.50
CA VAL A 134 18.33 -5.68 20.97
C VAL A 134 17.38 -5.73 22.15
N SER A 135 17.74 -5.06 23.25
CA SER A 135 16.86 -4.94 24.41
C SER A 135 15.61 -4.14 24.07
N MET A 136 14.45 -4.71 24.39
CA MET A 136 13.13 -4.07 24.23
C MET A 136 12.56 -3.60 25.58
N LYS A 137 13.36 -3.57 26.63
CA LYS A 137 12.89 -3.15 27.96
C LYS A 137 12.31 -1.73 27.95
N GLY A 138 11.02 -1.63 28.24
CA GLY A 138 10.29 -0.36 28.27
C GLY A 138 9.86 0.16 26.90
N VAL A 139 10.09 -0.57 25.83
CA VAL A 139 9.64 -0.21 24.47
C VAL A 139 8.18 -0.61 24.31
N ASP A 140 7.33 0.36 23.98
CA ASP A 140 5.91 0.12 23.72
C ASP A 140 5.66 -0.42 22.30
N LYS A 141 6.34 0.17 21.31
CA LYS A 141 6.23 -0.26 19.90
C LYS A 141 7.59 -0.41 19.25
N VAL A 142 7.77 -1.47 18.48
CA VAL A 142 8.96 -1.69 17.66
C VAL A 142 8.63 -1.64 16.19
N LEU A 143 9.44 -0.86 15.44
CA LEU A 143 9.40 -0.76 13.99
C LEU A 143 10.63 -1.47 13.41
N LEU A 144 10.39 -2.44 12.52
CA LEU A 144 11.40 -2.97 11.63
C LEU A 144 11.38 -2.14 10.35
N LEU A 145 12.49 -1.52 10.02
CA LEU A 145 12.62 -0.57 8.91
C LEU A 145 13.69 -1.05 7.94
N VAL A 146 13.37 -1.07 6.65
CA VAL A 146 14.34 -1.19 5.56
C VAL A 146 14.34 0.12 4.80
N GLU A 147 15.51 0.72 4.61
CA GLU A 147 15.70 1.98 3.88
C GLU A 147 16.58 1.78 2.67
N GLU A 148 16.36 2.54 1.61
CA GLU A 148 17.28 2.70 0.49
C GLU A 148 18.50 3.54 0.92
N CYS A 149 19.61 3.41 0.22
CA CYS A 149 20.87 4.05 0.57
C CYS A 149 21.42 4.99 -0.51
N GLY A 150 20.54 5.75 -1.17
CA GLY A 150 20.89 6.85 -2.07
C GLY A 150 21.03 6.45 -3.54
N ASP A 151 20.71 5.21 -3.90
CA ASP A 151 20.68 4.72 -5.28
C ASP A 151 19.26 4.34 -5.76
N GLY A 152 18.24 4.71 -4.97
CA GLY A 152 16.84 4.39 -5.22
C GLY A 152 16.48 2.99 -4.70
N ILE A 153 15.25 2.57 -4.96
CA ILE A 153 14.71 1.32 -4.40
C ILE A 153 14.89 0.10 -5.31
N MET A 154 15.50 0.25 -6.48
CA MET A 154 15.60 -0.85 -7.44
C MET A 154 16.50 -1.98 -6.94
N TYR A 155 15.93 -3.20 -6.91
CA TYR A 155 16.61 -4.41 -6.45
C TYR A 155 17.00 -4.43 -4.96
N ASP A 156 16.26 -3.72 -4.14
CA ASP A 156 16.45 -3.67 -2.68
C ASP A 156 15.63 -4.77 -1.97
N HIS A 157 15.72 -6.01 -2.44
CA HIS A 157 15.11 -7.15 -1.76
C HIS A 157 15.83 -7.41 -0.45
N ALA A 158 15.07 -7.54 0.61
CA ALA A 158 15.56 -7.54 1.99
C ALA A 158 14.89 -8.63 2.82
N ASP A 159 15.66 -9.34 3.61
CA ASP A 159 15.15 -10.41 4.45
C ASP A 159 15.43 -10.15 5.92
N TRP A 160 14.38 -10.15 6.73
CA TRP A 160 14.44 -10.29 8.16
C TRP A 160 14.34 -11.77 8.51
N LEU A 161 15.45 -12.39 8.96
CA LEU A 161 15.59 -13.83 9.08
C LEU A 161 15.58 -14.28 10.55
N ASN A 162 14.86 -15.36 10.85
CA ASN A 162 14.80 -15.95 12.17
C ASN A 162 14.49 -14.93 13.28
N VAL A 163 13.55 -14.01 13.04
CA VAL A 163 13.27 -12.93 13.98
C VAL A 163 12.29 -13.39 15.04
N LYS A 164 12.69 -13.24 16.30
CA LYS A 164 11.86 -13.53 17.45
C LYS A 164 11.92 -12.43 18.50
N ILE A 165 10.83 -12.32 19.25
CA ILE A 165 10.69 -11.42 20.40
C ILE A 165 10.53 -12.26 21.66
N GLU A 166 11.40 -12.04 22.65
CA GLU A 166 11.21 -12.52 24.01
C GLU A 166 10.31 -11.55 24.77
N THR A 167 9.19 -12.04 25.30
CA THR A 167 8.19 -11.19 25.95
C THR A 167 7.52 -11.88 27.13
N ARG A 168 6.97 -11.07 28.05
CA ARG A 168 6.05 -11.54 29.13
C ARG A 168 4.59 -11.34 28.76
N GLY A 169 4.31 -10.54 27.76
CA GLY A 169 2.97 -10.25 27.26
C GLY A 169 2.74 -10.74 25.84
N ASP A 170 1.80 -10.08 25.16
CA ASP A 170 1.45 -10.38 23.78
C ASP A 170 2.14 -9.41 22.82
N VAL A 171 2.58 -9.93 21.69
CA VAL A 171 3.05 -9.15 20.55
C VAL A 171 1.93 -9.09 19.52
N LYS A 172 1.58 -7.89 19.06
CA LYS A 172 0.51 -7.71 18.06
C LYS A 172 1.01 -6.90 16.88
N PRO A 173 0.75 -7.37 15.65
CA PRO A 173 0.89 -6.53 14.47
C PRO A 173 -0.03 -5.31 14.59
N VAL A 174 0.47 -4.12 14.29
CA VAL A 174 -0.33 -2.89 14.26
C VAL A 174 -0.05 -2.14 12.98
N ARG A 175 -1.04 -1.41 12.52
CA ARG A 175 -0.94 -0.69 11.25
C ARG A 175 0.27 0.25 11.24
N ALA A 176 1.21 -0.02 10.35
CA ALA A 176 2.31 0.89 10.09
C ALA A 176 1.80 2.14 9.35
N TRP A 177 2.54 3.23 9.47
CA TRP A 177 2.25 4.47 8.75
C TRP A 177 3.29 4.70 7.64
N ALA A 178 2.84 5.20 6.51
CA ALA A 178 3.74 5.76 5.52
C ALA A 178 4.49 6.96 6.12
N LYS A 179 5.76 7.13 5.73
CA LYS A 179 6.46 8.38 6.02
C LYS A 179 5.63 9.52 5.43
N PRO A 180 5.32 10.58 6.18
CA PRO A 180 4.64 11.73 5.59
C PRO A 180 5.43 12.21 4.38
N ILE A 181 4.79 12.21 3.22
CA ILE A 181 5.38 12.81 2.03
C ILE A 181 5.57 14.29 2.38
N ALA A 182 6.80 14.78 2.31
CA ALA A 182 7.06 16.19 2.45
C ALA A 182 6.17 16.92 1.43
N LYS A 183 5.36 17.88 1.88
CA LYS A 183 4.55 18.68 0.97
C LYS A 183 5.51 19.30 -0.04
N GLU A 184 5.37 18.91 -1.30
CA GLU A 184 6.16 19.49 -2.37
C GLU A 184 6.00 21.01 -2.34
N LYS A 185 7.11 21.70 -2.43
CA LYS A 185 7.13 23.17 -2.42
C LYS A 185 6.47 23.75 -3.69
N TYR A 186 6.39 22.94 -4.74
CA TYR A 186 5.81 23.30 -6.03
C TYR A 186 4.84 22.22 -6.49
N ILE A 187 3.63 22.63 -6.81
CA ILE A 187 2.65 21.81 -7.52
C ILE A 187 2.87 22.11 -9.02
N LEU A 188 3.36 21.13 -9.77
CA LEU A 188 3.63 21.27 -11.22
C LEU A 188 2.36 21.37 -12.05
N THR A 189 1.25 20.79 -11.57
CA THR A 189 -0.05 20.87 -12.20
C THR A 189 -0.88 21.95 -11.53
N PRO A 190 -1.50 22.87 -12.30
CA PRO A 190 -2.42 23.84 -11.72
C PRO A 190 -3.62 23.12 -11.09
N PRO A 191 -4.25 23.71 -10.07
CA PRO A 191 -5.50 23.18 -9.53
C PRO A 191 -6.55 23.07 -10.63
N ALA A 192 -7.42 22.06 -10.56
CA ALA A 192 -8.53 21.94 -11.49
C ALA A 192 -9.40 23.21 -11.40
N PRO A 193 -9.85 23.78 -12.55
CA PRO A 193 -10.74 24.93 -12.54
C PRO A 193 -12.10 24.58 -11.91
N GLU A 194 -12.76 25.55 -11.31
CA GLU A 194 -14.10 25.36 -10.73
C GLU A 194 -15.16 25.13 -11.83
N VAL A 195 -14.99 25.79 -12.99
CA VAL A 195 -15.84 25.59 -14.17
C VAL A 195 -15.56 24.24 -14.83
N PRO A 196 -16.55 23.61 -15.50
CA PRO A 196 -16.33 22.36 -16.21
C PRO A 196 -15.28 22.48 -17.31
N VAL A 197 -14.44 21.45 -17.45
CA VAL A 197 -13.56 21.26 -18.61
C VAL A 197 -13.69 19.81 -19.06
N ILE A 198 -14.09 19.59 -20.32
CA ILE A 198 -14.25 18.26 -20.90
C ILE A 198 -12.89 17.79 -21.44
N ASN A 199 -12.37 16.71 -20.87
CA ASN A 199 -11.03 16.15 -21.16
C ASN A 199 -11.07 14.95 -22.13
N ASN A 200 -12.24 14.56 -22.62
CA ASN A 200 -12.37 13.46 -23.56
C ASN A 200 -11.41 13.63 -24.76
N PRO A 201 -10.82 12.54 -25.28
CA PRO A 201 -10.12 12.57 -26.56
C PRO A 201 -11.09 12.97 -27.71
N LEU A 202 -10.53 13.45 -28.80
CA LEU A 202 -11.33 13.91 -29.98
C LEU A 202 -11.96 12.75 -30.75
N VAL A 203 -11.54 11.51 -30.48
CA VAL A 203 -12.03 10.32 -31.16
C VAL A 203 -12.19 9.16 -30.18
N PHE A 204 -13.27 8.38 -30.36
CA PHE A 204 -13.52 7.13 -29.63
C PHE A 204 -13.95 6.04 -30.62
N GLY A 205 -13.39 4.82 -30.48
CA GLY A 205 -13.67 3.69 -31.36
C GLY A 205 -14.41 2.59 -30.64
N VAL A 206 -15.45 2.02 -31.26
CA VAL A 206 -16.21 0.86 -30.75
C VAL A 206 -16.66 -0.05 -31.90
N ARG A 207 -16.63 -1.38 -31.67
CA ARG A 207 -17.14 -2.34 -32.64
C ARG A 207 -18.67 -2.38 -32.65
N PRO A 208 -19.31 -2.58 -33.82
CA PRO A 208 -20.77 -2.78 -33.87
C PRO A 208 -21.23 -3.89 -32.92
N GLY A 209 -22.29 -3.65 -32.18
CA GLY A 209 -22.87 -4.61 -31.25
C GLY A 209 -22.10 -4.84 -29.95
N SER A 210 -20.91 -4.27 -29.79
CA SER A 210 -20.18 -4.30 -28.53
C SER A 210 -20.80 -3.36 -27.49
N PRO A 211 -20.66 -3.64 -26.18
CA PRO A 211 -21.05 -2.69 -25.14
C PRO A 211 -20.34 -1.35 -25.33
N PHE A 212 -21.11 -0.25 -25.25
CA PHE A 212 -20.55 1.08 -25.35
C PHE A 212 -20.01 1.52 -23.98
N LEU A 213 -18.72 1.26 -23.74
CA LEU A 213 -18.03 1.53 -22.48
C LEU A 213 -17.24 2.84 -22.61
N TRP A 214 -17.89 3.94 -22.28
CA TRP A 214 -17.31 5.27 -22.32
C TRP A 214 -18.03 6.23 -21.37
N SER A 215 -17.40 7.37 -21.06
CA SER A 215 -18.00 8.41 -20.23
C SER A 215 -17.56 9.81 -20.66
N ILE A 216 -18.32 10.83 -20.26
CA ILE A 216 -17.87 12.22 -20.36
C ILE A 216 -16.89 12.48 -19.22
N MET A 217 -15.63 12.64 -19.58
CA MET A 217 -14.51 12.88 -18.66
C MET A 217 -14.41 14.38 -18.42
N ALA A 218 -14.79 14.85 -17.25
CA ALA A 218 -14.77 16.27 -16.94
C ALA A 218 -14.17 16.58 -15.58
N THR A 219 -13.34 17.62 -15.53
CA THR A 219 -12.88 18.28 -14.31
C THR A 219 -13.75 19.51 -14.04
N GLY A 220 -13.79 19.96 -12.79
CA GLY A 220 -14.61 21.07 -12.31
C GLY A 220 -15.35 20.71 -11.03
N ASP A 221 -16.00 21.70 -10.42
CA ASP A 221 -16.78 21.50 -9.20
C ASP A 221 -17.98 20.57 -9.45
N ARG A 222 -18.24 19.70 -8.50
CA ARG A 222 -19.41 18.82 -8.54
C ARG A 222 -20.50 19.31 -7.57
N PRO A 223 -21.79 19.03 -7.85
CA PRO A 223 -22.31 18.15 -8.90
C PRO A 223 -22.26 18.75 -10.30
N MET A 224 -22.22 17.86 -11.32
CA MET A 224 -22.33 18.21 -12.73
C MET A 224 -23.51 17.49 -13.38
N ILE A 225 -24.08 18.12 -14.42
CA ILE A 225 -25.05 17.51 -15.34
C ILE A 225 -24.40 17.38 -16.70
N PHE A 226 -24.62 16.24 -17.34
CA PHE A 226 -24.03 15.89 -18.62
C PHE A 226 -25.08 15.74 -19.70
N GLU A 227 -24.77 16.22 -20.89
CA GLU A 227 -25.62 16.07 -22.07
C GLU A 227 -24.76 15.61 -23.26
N ALA A 228 -25.37 14.89 -24.19
CA ALA A 228 -24.72 14.54 -25.45
C ALA A 228 -25.74 14.59 -26.60
N LYS A 229 -25.32 15.13 -27.77
CA LYS A 229 -26.12 15.17 -28.98
C LYS A 229 -25.37 14.47 -30.11
N GLY A 230 -26.12 13.81 -31.01
CA GLY A 230 -25.51 13.11 -32.14
C GLY A 230 -25.02 11.69 -31.82
N LEU A 231 -25.48 11.09 -30.72
CA LEU A 231 -25.10 9.72 -30.37
C LEU A 231 -25.58 8.70 -31.42
N PRO A 232 -24.81 7.60 -31.65
CA PRO A 232 -25.29 6.47 -32.42
C PRO A 232 -26.60 5.91 -31.84
N GLU A 233 -27.46 5.41 -32.72
CA GLU A 233 -28.70 4.73 -32.29
C GLU A 233 -28.37 3.55 -31.35
N GLY A 234 -29.15 3.43 -30.25
CA GLY A 234 -28.96 2.39 -29.23
C GLY A 234 -28.02 2.77 -28.11
N VAL A 235 -27.33 3.90 -28.20
CA VAL A 235 -26.48 4.43 -27.14
C VAL A 235 -27.24 5.48 -26.32
N ARG A 236 -27.10 5.42 -25.00
CA ARG A 236 -27.74 6.34 -24.05
C ARG A 236 -26.71 6.90 -23.07
N LEU A 237 -26.96 8.13 -22.63
CA LEU A 237 -26.17 8.81 -21.61
C LEU A 237 -26.94 8.85 -20.30
N ASP A 238 -26.28 8.56 -19.18
CA ASP A 238 -26.74 8.92 -17.85
C ASP A 238 -26.29 10.34 -17.54
N GLU A 239 -27.23 11.26 -17.47
CA GLU A 239 -26.98 12.71 -17.28
C GLU A 239 -26.32 13.06 -15.94
N LYS A 240 -26.45 12.21 -14.92
CA LYS A 240 -25.86 12.46 -13.58
C LYS A 240 -24.44 11.95 -13.47
N THR A 241 -24.13 10.82 -14.09
CA THR A 241 -22.82 10.19 -14.01
C THR A 241 -21.92 10.44 -15.21
N GLY A 242 -22.50 10.91 -16.32
CA GLY A 242 -21.77 11.07 -17.59
C GLY A 242 -21.45 9.75 -18.29
N ARG A 243 -21.97 8.61 -17.83
CA ARG A 243 -21.70 7.29 -18.40
C ARG A 243 -22.58 6.99 -19.58
N PHE A 244 -21.99 6.47 -20.64
CA PHE A 244 -22.72 5.93 -21.78
C PHE A 244 -23.01 4.45 -21.56
N THR A 245 -24.17 4.00 -22.04
CA THR A 245 -24.63 2.62 -22.01
C THR A 245 -25.30 2.24 -23.32
N GLY A 246 -25.48 0.94 -23.56
CA GLY A 246 -26.14 0.43 -24.75
C GLY A 246 -25.15 -0.13 -25.77
N LYS A 247 -25.54 -0.18 -27.03
CA LYS A 247 -24.75 -0.73 -28.14
C LYS A 247 -25.06 0.05 -29.43
N ALA A 248 -24.01 0.44 -30.14
CA ALA A 248 -24.15 0.97 -31.49
C ALA A 248 -24.12 -0.20 -32.49
N MET A 249 -25.15 -0.36 -33.32
CA MET A 249 -25.23 -1.47 -34.25
C MET A 249 -24.77 -1.10 -35.67
N LYS A 250 -24.94 0.16 -36.05
CA LYS A 250 -24.66 0.64 -37.40
C LYS A 250 -23.27 1.24 -37.49
N GLU A 251 -22.47 0.75 -38.40
CA GLU A 251 -21.14 1.32 -38.72
C GLU A 251 -21.25 2.74 -39.21
N GLY A 252 -20.24 3.55 -38.91
CA GLY A 252 -20.11 4.92 -39.36
C GLY A 252 -19.39 5.83 -38.38
N ASP A 253 -19.13 7.04 -38.80
CA ASP A 253 -18.55 8.12 -38.01
C ASP A 253 -19.68 9.05 -37.54
N TYR A 254 -19.78 9.24 -36.23
CA TYR A 254 -20.81 10.06 -35.59
C TYR A 254 -20.16 11.27 -34.91
N ASN A 255 -20.56 12.48 -35.33
CA ASN A 255 -20.12 13.69 -34.64
C ASN A 255 -21.01 13.91 -33.42
N VAL A 256 -20.42 13.83 -32.26
CA VAL A 256 -21.10 13.92 -30.96
C VAL A 256 -20.67 15.19 -30.25
N LEU A 257 -21.62 16.06 -29.93
CA LEU A 257 -21.40 17.20 -29.05
C LEU A 257 -21.62 16.80 -27.61
N LEU A 258 -20.55 16.77 -26.80
CA LEU A 258 -20.57 16.55 -25.38
C LEU A 258 -20.75 17.87 -24.64
N LYS A 259 -21.51 17.87 -23.53
CA LYS A 259 -21.69 19.05 -22.69
C LYS A 259 -21.65 18.67 -21.22
N ALA A 260 -20.97 19.48 -20.41
CA ALA A 260 -20.92 19.36 -18.96
C ALA A 260 -21.26 20.71 -18.33
N THR A 261 -22.17 20.72 -17.37
CA THR A 261 -22.66 21.95 -16.70
C THR A 261 -22.61 21.77 -15.18
N ASN A 262 -22.11 22.79 -14.47
CA ASN A 262 -22.22 22.91 -13.02
C ASN A 262 -22.71 24.32 -12.64
N SER A 263 -22.71 24.64 -11.33
CA SER A 263 -23.13 25.95 -10.82
C SER A 263 -22.24 27.11 -11.26
N LYS A 264 -21.04 26.84 -11.81
CA LYS A 264 -20.06 27.84 -12.20
C LYS A 264 -20.02 28.09 -13.72
N GLY A 265 -20.58 27.17 -14.52
CA GLY A 265 -20.59 27.34 -15.96
C GLY A 265 -20.85 26.04 -16.73
N THR A 266 -20.60 26.13 -18.02
CA THR A 266 -20.81 25.06 -19.00
C THR A 266 -19.59 24.92 -19.90
N ALA A 267 -19.21 23.67 -20.22
CA ALA A 267 -18.25 23.36 -21.27
C ALA A 267 -18.89 22.48 -22.34
N GLU A 268 -18.49 22.66 -23.56
CA GLU A 268 -18.92 21.86 -24.72
C GLU A 268 -17.68 21.36 -25.48
N LYS A 269 -17.76 20.17 -26.06
CA LYS A 269 -16.68 19.58 -26.85
C LYS A 269 -17.25 18.68 -27.94
N GLU A 270 -16.85 18.89 -29.17
CA GLU A 270 -17.14 17.98 -30.26
C GLU A 270 -16.13 16.84 -30.30
N VAL A 271 -16.63 15.62 -30.48
CA VAL A 271 -15.84 14.40 -30.61
C VAL A 271 -16.40 13.52 -31.71
N THR A 272 -15.56 12.69 -32.32
CA THR A 272 -15.99 11.70 -33.31
C THR A 272 -16.07 10.32 -32.67
N VAL A 273 -17.24 9.70 -32.71
CA VAL A 273 -17.43 8.28 -32.36
C VAL A 273 -17.37 7.45 -33.62
N LYS A 274 -16.37 6.59 -33.76
CA LYS A 274 -16.21 5.64 -34.87
C LYS A 274 -16.78 4.30 -34.48
N VAL A 275 -17.84 3.87 -35.13
CA VAL A 275 -18.40 2.54 -34.99
C VAL A 275 -17.90 1.67 -36.15
N GLY A 276 -17.00 0.71 -35.88
CA GLY A 276 -16.35 -0.07 -36.94
C GLY A 276 -15.27 -1.02 -36.42
N GLY A 277 -14.36 -1.42 -37.29
CA GLY A 277 -13.27 -2.33 -36.95
C GLY A 277 -12.15 -1.72 -36.12
N GLU A 278 -12.01 -0.39 -36.15
CA GLU A 278 -10.95 0.35 -35.45
C GLU A 278 -11.38 0.68 -34.00
N ILE A 279 -10.56 0.22 -33.05
CA ILE A 279 -10.77 0.46 -31.62
C ILE A 279 -9.47 0.92 -30.97
N ALA A 280 -9.53 1.36 -29.71
CA ALA A 280 -8.37 1.84 -28.96
C ALA A 280 -7.59 2.94 -29.71
N LEU A 281 -8.33 3.89 -30.30
CA LEU A 281 -7.80 4.95 -31.13
C LEU A 281 -6.98 6.00 -30.35
N THR A 282 -7.04 5.95 -29.03
CA THR A 282 -6.26 6.78 -28.11
C THR A 282 -5.67 5.91 -27.01
N PRO A 283 -4.56 6.34 -26.36
CA PRO A 283 -4.03 5.63 -25.19
C PRO A 283 -5.09 5.49 -24.11
N SER A 284 -5.19 4.29 -23.52
CA SER A 284 -6.11 4.02 -22.42
C SER A 284 -5.63 4.70 -21.14
N MET A 285 -6.58 5.32 -20.41
CA MET A 285 -6.32 5.83 -19.06
C MET A 285 -6.66 4.74 -18.04
N GLY A 286 -5.67 4.27 -17.33
CA GLY A 286 -5.87 3.17 -16.41
C GLY A 286 -4.70 2.94 -15.47
N TRP A 287 -4.86 1.91 -14.66
CA TRP A 287 -3.87 1.44 -13.71
C TRP A 287 -3.24 0.13 -14.20
N ASN A 288 -1.96 -0.05 -13.89
CA ASN A 288 -1.20 -1.25 -14.18
C ASN A 288 -0.64 -1.82 -12.88
N SER A 289 -0.67 -3.14 -12.72
CA SER A 289 -0.29 -3.82 -11.49
C SER A 289 1.21 -3.80 -11.19
N TRP A 290 2.07 -3.69 -12.22
CA TRP A 290 3.50 -3.97 -12.07
C TRP A 290 4.22 -3.09 -11.06
N ASN A 291 4.06 -1.77 -11.17
CA ASN A 291 4.78 -0.84 -10.29
C ASN A 291 4.31 -0.85 -8.82
N CYS A 292 3.11 -1.41 -8.56
CA CYS A 292 2.59 -1.54 -7.20
C CYS A 292 2.95 -2.89 -6.57
N TRP A 293 2.81 -3.98 -7.33
CA TRP A 293 2.79 -5.32 -6.78
C TRP A 293 3.81 -6.27 -7.41
N GLY A 294 4.31 -5.99 -8.64
CA GLY A 294 5.19 -6.90 -9.37
C GLY A 294 4.61 -8.31 -9.42
N LEU A 295 5.43 -9.29 -9.09
CA LEU A 295 5.04 -10.72 -9.06
C LEU A 295 4.11 -11.08 -7.89
N SER A 296 3.88 -10.19 -6.93
CA SER A 296 2.97 -10.44 -5.80
C SER A 296 1.52 -10.04 -6.10
N VAL A 297 1.18 -9.75 -7.36
CA VAL A 297 -0.20 -9.48 -7.77
C VAL A 297 -1.10 -10.68 -7.51
N ASP A 298 -2.30 -10.44 -6.97
CA ASP A 298 -3.32 -11.46 -6.73
C ASP A 298 -4.74 -10.91 -7.03
N ASP A 299 -5.73 -11.80 -7.02
CA ASP A 299 -7.13 -11.47 -7.33
C ASP A 299 -7.68 -10.36 -6.41
N GLN A 300 -7.39 -10.42 -5.10
CA GLN A 300 -7.90 -9.44 -4.15
C GLN A 300 -7.32 -8.04 -4.39
N LYS A 301 -6.03 -7.92 -4.65
CA LYS A 301 -5.35 -6.65 -4.96
C LYS A 301 -5.90 -6.00 -6.22
N VAL A 302 -6.13 -6.82 -7.26
CA VAL A 302 -6.72 -6.33 -8.53
C VAL A 302 -8.16 -5.85 -8.33
N ARG A 303 -8.98 -6.60 -7.58
CA ARG A 303 -10.36 -6.19 -7.25
C ARG A 303 -10.41 -4.92 -6.42
N ASP A 304 -9.51 -4.77 -5.46
CA ASP A 304 -9.42 -3.57 -4.63
C ASP A 304 -8.99 -2.35 -5.46
N ALA A 305 -8.01 -2.50 -6.35
CA ALA A 305 -7.62 -1.45 -7.29
C ALA A 305 -8.79 -1.05 -8.21
N ALA A 306 -9.54 -2.02 -8.74
CA ALA A 306 -10.71 -1.77 -9.58
C ALA A 306 -11.84 -1.05 -8.81
N ARG A 307 -12.11 -1.45 -7.58
CA ARG A 307 -13.09 -0.78 -6.72
C ARG A 307 -12.67 0.68 -6.43
N MET A 308 -11.43 0.90 -6.01
CA MET A 308 -10.92 2.24 -5.72
C MET A 308 -10.93 3.13 -6.96
N MET A 309 -10.57 2.58 -8.13
CA MET A 309 -10.65 3.33 -9.39
C MET A 309 -12.10 3.70 -9.73
N SER A 310 -13.04 2.76 -9.62
CA SER A 310 -14.46 3.02 -9.86
C SER A 310 -15.03 4.10 -8.94
N GLU A 311 -14.66 4.10 -7.67
CA GLU A 311 -15.15 5.04 -6.68
C GLU A 311 -14.50 6.42 -6.77
N LYS A 312 -13.21 6.51 -7.12
CA LYS A 312 -12.42 7.75 -6.99
C LYS A 312 -12.03 8.38 -8.31
N LEU A 313 -11.79 7.59 -9.36
CA LEU A 313 -11.14 8.05 -10.58
C LEU A 313 -12.00 7.92 -11.84
N HIS A 314 -13.00 7.04 -11.85
CA HIS A 314 -13.83 6.79 -13.03
C HIS A 314 -14.52 8.06 -13.56
N ALA A 315 -14.97 8.94 -12.67
CA ALA A 315 -15.60 10.22 -13.07
C ALA A 315 -14.65 11.15 -13.86
N TYR A 316 -13.36 10.88 -13.83
CA TYR A 316 -12.32 11.64 -14.52
C TYR A 316 -11.74 10.91 -15.73
N GLY A 317 -12.32 9.74 -16.09
CA GLY A 317 -11.94 8.98 -17.29
C GLY A 317 -10.95 7.85 -17.08
N TRP A 318 -10.68 7.46 -15.85
CA TRP A 318 -9.84 6.29 -15.54
C TRP A 318 -10.73 5.05 -15.58
N GLU A 319 -10.57 4.20 -16.63
CA GLU A 319 -11.51 3.12 -16.93
C GLU A 319 -10.85 1.75 -17.07
N TYR A 320 -9.52 1.68 -17.15
CA TYR A 320 -8.81 0.45 -17.44
C TYR A 320 -8.05 -0.05 -16.21
N ILE A 321 -8.24 -1.33 -15.91
CA ILE A 321 -7.40 -2.08 -14.96
C ILE A 321 -6.58 -3.06 -15.79
N ASN A 322 -5.27 -2.86 -15.81
CA ASN A 322 -4.34 -3.72 -16.52
C ASN A 322 -3.57 -4.59 -15.52
N ILE A 323 -3.68 -5.90 -15.69
CA ILE A 323 -2.85 -6.87 -14.97
C ILE A 323 -1.63 -7.12 -15.85
N ASP A 324 -0.45 -6.79 -15.32
CA ASP A 324 0.82 -6.96 -16.03
C ASP A 324 1.27 -8.43 -16.00
N ASP A 325 2.48 -8.73 -15.64
CA ASP A 325 3.05 -10.07 -15.53
C ASP A 325 2.80 -10.66 -14.13
N GLY A 326 3.10 -11.95 -13.96
CA GLY A 326 3.10 -12.65 -12.67
C GLY A 326 1.74 -13.13 -12.15
N TRP A 327 0.65 -12.94 -12.88
CA TRP A 327 -0.70 -13.42 -12.51
C TRP A 327 -1.01 -14.84 -13.00
N GLU A 328 -0.18 -15.39 -13.81
CA GLU A 328 -0.40 -16.66 -14.49
C GLU A 328 0.52 -17.76 -13.98
N ALA A 329 -0.02 -18.94 -13.72
CA ALA A 329 0.78 -20.10 -13.39
C ALA A 329 1.69 -20.52 -14.57
N PRO A 330 2.87 -21.10 -14.30
CA PRO A 330 3.80 -21.54 -15.34
C PRO A 330 3.24 -22.66 -16.21
N GLU A 331 2.26 -23.41 -15.70
CA GLU A 331 1.66 -24.55 -16.39
C GLU A 331 0.19 -24.30 -16.73
N ARG A 332 -0.27 -24.87 -17.83
CA ARG A 332 -1.67 -24.89 -18.20
C ARG A 332 -2.35 -26.16 -17.70
N THR A 333 -3.65 -26.08 -17.45
CA THR A 333 -4.47 -27.27 -17.22
C THR A 333 -4.43 -28.22 -18.44
N LYS A 334 -4.81 -29.48 -18.26
CA LYS A 334 -4.95 -30.45 -19.37
C LYS A 334 -5.91 -29.96 -20.43
N GLY A 335 -6.86 -29.09 -20.13
CA GLY A 335 -7.77 -28.46 -21.09
C GLY A 335 -7.19 -27.23 -21.79
N GLY A 336 -5.95 -26.84 -21.52
CA GLY A 336 -5.29 -25.68 -22.11
C GLY A 336 -5.64 -24.34 -21.45
N GLU A 337 -6.40 -24.36 -20.37
CA GLU A 337 -6.70 -23.18 -19.55
C GLU A 337 -5.47 -22.77 -18.72
N LYS A 338 -5.26 -21.49 -18.56
CA LYS A 338 -4.24 -20.99 -17.63
C LYS A 338 -4.72 -21.16 -16.18
N LEU A 339 -3.81 -21.61 -15.33
CA LEU A 339 -4.02 -21.53 -13.89
C LEU A 339 -3.66 -20.12 -13.41
N PHE A 340 -4.41 -19.64 -12.44
CA PHE A 340 -4.15 -18.38 -11.76
C PHE A 340 -3.66 -18.67 -10.35
N TYR A 341 -2.75 -17.85 -9.85
CA TYR A 341 -2.29 -17.91 -8.47
C TYR A 341 -3.26 -17.19 -7.54
#